data_9cdfc0de48a45ba1606732f89f1c1bf8
#
_entry.id   9cdfc0de48a45ba1606732f89f1c1bf8
#
_cell.length_a   1.000
_cell.length_b   1.000
_cell.length_c   1.000
_cell.angle_alpha   90.00
_cell.angle_beta   90.00
_cell.angle_gamma   90.00
#
_symmetry.space_group_name_H-M   'P 1'
#
loop_
_entity.id
_entity.type
_entity.pdbx_description
1 polymer ?
#
loop_
_entity_poly.entity_id
_entity_poly.type
_entity_poly.pdbx_seq_one_letter_code
_entity_poly.pdbx_strand_id
1 'polypeptide(L)'
;YDTTNCPHAGLNQAVPYVPYLTEQNPDYQLEKADYQLAYEESIANNVQYAVFNPALGYLTQSDTYAECGNDLVQILDDARTQDICGQIDEAGLQAAFDQWNARGGTQVIEEVNALYAADKA
;
A
#
# COMPACT_ATOMS: atom_id res chain seq x y z
N TYR A 1 6.60 7.92 -27.06
CA TYR A 1 5.51 6.93 -26.95
C TYR A 1 4.19 7.69 -27.01
N ASP A 2 3.46 7.54 -28.10
CA ASP A 2 2.19 8.25 -28.32
C ASP A 2 1.06 7.44 -27.67
N THR A 3 0.67 7.81 -26.44
CA THR A 3 -0.42 7.17 -25.71
C THR A 3 -1.80 7.36 -26.38
N THR A 4 -1.90 8.30 -27.35
CA THR A 4 -3.12 8.57 -28.10
C THR A 4 -3.44 7.45 -29.08
N ASN A 5 -2.42 6.81 -29.62
CA ASN A 5 -2.53 5.73 -30.60
C ASN A 5 -2.39 4.32 -30.03
N CYS A 6 -2.18 4.19 -28.70
CA CYS A 6 -2.01 2.89 -28.04
C CYS A 6 -2.90 2.79 -26.80
N PRO A 7 -4.22 2.56 -26.98
CA PRO A 7 -5.22 2.61 -25.90
C PRO A 7 -5.20 1.39 -24.97
N HIS A 8 -4.18 0.53 -25.03
CA HIS A 8 -4.14 -0.65 -24.18
C HIS A 8 -3.65 -0.31 -22.77
N ALA A 9 -4.54 -0.39 -21.81
CA ALA A 9 -4.27 -0.21 -20.37
C ALA A 9 -3.12 -1.11 -19.85
N GLY A 10 -2.84 -2.23 -20.50
CA GLY A 10 -1.72 -3.13 -20.17
C GLY A 10 -0.34 -2.50 -20.40
N LEU A 11 -0.22 -1.51 -21.29
CA LEU A 11 1.05 -0.82 -21.55
C LEU A 11 1.39 0.19 -20.44
N ASN A 12 0.40 0.74 -19.74
CA ASN A 12 0.64 1.60 -18.58
C ASN A 12 1.30 0.83 -17.42
N GLN A 13 1.12 -0.49 -17.36
CA GLN A 13 1.78 -1.33 -16.36
C GLN A 13 3.25 -1.61 -16.72
N ALA A 14 3.63 -1.49 -17.99
CA ALA A 14 5.01 -1.66 -18.42
C ALA A 14 5.86 -0.39 -18.26
N VAL A 15 5.24 0.77 -18.11
CA VAL A 15 5.93 2.07 -17.93
C VAL A 15 6.95 2.07 -16.78
N PRO A 16 6.73 1.42 -15.62
CA PRO A 16 7.75 1.33 -14.57
C PRO A 16 9.04 0.61 -14.99
N TYR A 17 8.98 -0.23 -16.03
CA TYR A 17 10.14 -0.98 -16.51
C TYR A 17 10.94 -0.25 -17.60
N VAL A 18 10.42 0.87 -18.10
CA VAL A 18 11.11 1.66 -19.15
C VAL A 18 12.48 2.17 -18.69
N PRO A 19 12.69 2.66 -17.44
CA PRO A 19 14.02 3.03 -16.96
C PRO A 19 15.03 1.88 -17.03
N TYR A 20 14.61 0.67 -16.64
CA TYR A 20 15.45 -0.51 -16.70
C TYR A 20 15.84 -0.87 -18.15
N LEU A 21 14.91 -0.77 -19.08
CA LEU A 21 15.16 -1.02 -20.51
C LEU A 21 16.07 0.03 -21.11
N THR A 22 15.99 1.29 -20.70
CA THR A 22 16.88 2.38 -21.16
C THR A 22 18.29 2.28 -20.58
N GLU A 23 18.46 1.77 -19.36
CA GLU A 23 19.79 1.45 -18.78
C GLU A 23 20.47 0.34 -19.57
N GLN A 24 19.74 -0.68 -19.99
CA GLN A 24 20.25 -1.81 -20.77
C GLN A 24 20.53 -1.46 -22.23
N ASN A 25 19.86 -0.44 -22.77
CA ASN A 25 19.99 0.01 -24.15
C ASN A 25 20.17 1.54 -24.20
N PRO A 26 21.39 2.06 -24.02
CA PRO A 26 21.65 3.50 -23.99
C PRO A 26 21.28 4.23 -25.30
N ASP A 27 21.18 3.51 -26.40
CA ASP A 27 20.73 4.06 -27.69
C ASP A 27 19.20 4.24 -27.75
N TYR A 28 18.46 3.69 -26.80
CA TYR A 28 17.01 3.78 -26.71
C TYR A 28 16.60 4.91 -25.76
N GLN A 29 16.80 6.15 -26.20
CA GLN A 29 16.37 7.33 -25.42
C GLN A 29 14.99 7.77 -25.87
N LEU A 30 14.01 7.61 -24.97
CA LEU A 30 12.70 8.25 -25.11
C LEU A 30 12.83 9.71 -24.67
N GLU A 31 12.54 10.66 -25.57
CA GLU A 31 12.32 12.04 -25.13
C GLU A 31 11.15 12.09 -24.16
N LYS A 32 11.44 12.50 -22.92
CA LYS A 32 10.42 12.67 -21.90
C LYS A 32 9.73 14.01 -22.10
N ALA A 33 8.41 14.01 -22.08
CA ALA A 33 7.65 15.26 -22.08
C ALA A 33 7.90 16.07 -20.79
N ASP A 34 7.79 17.39 -20.87
CA ASP A 34 8.06 18.29 -19.74
C ASP A 34 7.28 17.92 -18.47
N TYR A 35 6.04 17.46 -18.61
CA TYR A 35 5.23 17.03 -17.46
C TYR A 35 5.78 15.75 -16.80
N GLN A 36 6.43 14.87 -17.56
CA GLN A 36 7.07 13.66 -17.02
C GLN A 36 8.32 14.03 -16.23
N LEU A 37 9.11 14.97 -16.73
CA LEU A 37 10.28 15.49 -16.03
C LEU A 37 9.87 16.19 -14.74
N ALA A 38 8.84 17.03 -14.77
CA ALA A 38 8.29 17.68 -13.59
C ALA A 38 7.75 16.69 -12.56
N TYR A 39 7.12 15.60 -13.00
CA TYR A 39 6.64 14.54 -12.12
C TYR A 39 7.79 13.80 -11.44
N GLU A 40 8.83 13.42 -12.19
CA GLU A 40 10.02 12.75 -11.65
C GLU A 40 10.78 13.65 -10.67
N GLU A 41 10.92 14.93 -10.99
CA GLU A 41 11.52 15.92 -10.09
C GLU A 41 10.71 16.05 -8.80
N SER A 42 9.38 16.10 -8.89
CA SER A 42 8.50 16.15 -7.74
C SER A 42 8.66 14.91 -6.85
N ILE A 43 8.72 13.71 -7.44
CA ILE A 43 8.98 12.47 -6.68
C ILE A 43 10.36 12.54 -6.01
N ALA A 44 11.40 12.89 -6.74
CA ALA A 44 12.75 12.97 -6.20
C ALA A 44 12.85 13.96 -5.02
N ASN A 45 12.19 15.12 -5.13
CA ASN A 45 12.13 16.11 -4.06
C ASN A 45 11.34 15.63 -2.84
N ASN A 46 10.34 14.77 -3.03
CA ASN A 46 9.48 14.26 -1.95
C ASN A 46 10.05 13.04 -1.23
N VAL A 47 11.02 12.31 -1.81
CA VAL A 47 11.64 11.13 -1.19
C VAL A 47 12.21 11.45 0.20
N GLN A 48 12.81 12.62 0.39
CA GLN A 48 13.36 13.05 1.68
C GLN A 48 12.29 13.22 2.79
N TYR A 49 11.03 13.40 2.39
CA TYR A 49 9.89 13.52 3.32
C TYR A 49 9.08 12.24 3.45
N ALA A 50 9.49 11.17 2.74
CA ALA A 50 8.77 9.91 2.78
C ALA A 50 8.85 9.28 4.17
N VAL A 51 7.68 9.05 4.76
CA VAL A 51 7.54 8.31 6.01
C VAL A 51 6.98 6.94 5.67
N PHE A 52 7.83 5.93 5.83
CA PHE A 52 7.42 4.55 5.60
C PHE A 52 6.67 4.00 6.80
N ASN A 53 5.65 3.17 6.55
CA ASN A 53 4.98 2.44 7.61
C ASN A 53 5.95 1.42 8.23
N PRO A 54 6.38 1.62 9.49
CA PRO A 54 7.36 0.73 10.11
C PRO A 54 6.82 -0.69 10.35
N ALA A 55 5.50 -0.86 10.38
CA ALA A 55 4.85 -2.15 10.60
C ALA A 55 4.76 -3.02 9.34
N LEU A 56 4.92 -2.45 8.13
CA LEU A 56 4.63 -3.15 6.88
C LEU A 56 5.47 -4.42 6.69
N GLY A 57 6.75 -4.37 7.05
CA GLY A 57 7.68 -5.51 6.92
C GLY A 57 7.44 -6.62 7.95
N TYR A 58 6.77 -6.32 9.05
CA TYR A 58 6.52 -7.28 10.15
C TYR A 58 5.16 -7.96 10.05
N LEU A 59 4.18 -7.32 9.39
CA LEU A 59 2.85 -7.92 9.18
C LEU A 59 2.93 -9.28 8.47
N THR A 60 3.81 -9.41 7.49
CA THR A 60 4.01 -10.66 6.73
C THR A 60 4.71 -11.76 7.54
N GLN A 61 5.28 -11.41 8.68
CA GLN A 61 5.97 -12.33 9.60
C GLN A 61 5.10 -12.74 10.78
N SER A 62 3.91 -12.15 10.93
CA SER A 62 2.94 -12.51 11.96
C SER A 62 2.18 -13.75 11.51
N ASP A 63 2.24 -14.82 12.31
CA ASP A 63 1.52 -16.06 12.05
C ASP A 63 0.00 -15.83 12.14
N THR A 64 -0.44 -15.05 13.14
CA THR A 64 -1.85 -14.68 13.30
C THR A 64 -2.36 -13.87 12.11
N TYR A 65 -1.55 -12.95 11.57
CA TYR A 65 -1.95 -12.20 10.38
C TYR A 65 -2.03 -13.08 9.15
N ALA A 66 -1.16 -14.07 9.01
CA ALA A 66 -1.22 -15.03 7.91
C ALA A 66 -2.52 -15.87 7.95
N GLU A 67 -3.03 -16.18 9.15
CA GLU A 67 -4.25 -16.97 9.33
C GLU A 67 -5.55 -16.15 9.15
N CYS A 68 -5.62 -14.95 9.72
CA CYS A 68 -6.86 -14.17 9.79
C CYS A 68 -6.78 -12.76 9.19
N GLY A 69 -5.67 -12.38 8.57
CA GLY A 69 -5.45 -11.02 8.06
C GLY A 69 -6.53 -10.56 7.07
N ASN A 70 -7.00 -11.43 6.19
CA ASN A 70 -8.08 -11.11 5.26
C ASN A 70 -9.40 -10.82 5.98
N ASP A 71 -9.74 -11.59 7.03
CA ASP A 71 -10.93 -11.36 7.83
C ASP A 71 -10.83 -10.02 8.59
N LEU A 72 -9.64 -9.71 9.11
CA LEU A 72 -9.38 -8.44 9.80
C LEU A 72 -9.57 -7.24 8.88
N VAL A 73 -9.07 -7.31 7.65
CA VAL A 73 -9.28 -6.26 6.65
C VAL A 73 -10.75 -6.12 6.30
N GLN A 74 -11.45 -7.26 6.07
CA GLN A 74 -12.86 -7.27 5.70
C GLN A 74 -13.75 -6.63 6.78
N ILE A 75 -13.51 -6.94 8.07
CA ILE A 75 -14.25 -6.34 9.19
C ILE A 75 -14.17 -4.80 9.15
N LEU A 76 -12.97 -4.25 8.92
CA LEU A 76 -12.78 -2.80 8.89
C LEU A 76 -13.37 -2.15 7.63
N ASP A 77 -13.26 -2.80 6.48
CA ASP A 77 -13.80 -2.28 5.22
C ASP A 77 -15.34 -2.31 5.21
N ASP A 78 -15.95 -3.36 5.76
CA ASP A 78 -17.39 -3.45 5.94
C ASP A 78 -17.90 -2.39 6.92
N ALA A 79 -17.23 -2.22 8.07
CA ALA A 79 -17.59 -1.21 9.06
C ALA A 79 -17.50 0.20 8.48
N ARG A 80 -16.42 0.51 7.77
CA ARG A 80 -16.23 1.81 7.09
C ARG A 80 -17.35 2.07 6.07
N THR A 81 -17.68 1.07 5.27
CA THR A 81 -18.73 1.19 4.26
C THR A 81 -20.11 1.41 4.90
N GLN A 82 -20.42 0.66 5.96
CA GLN A 82 -21.70 0.77 6.67
C GLN A 82 -21.82 2.13 7.39
N ASP A 83 -20.74 2.64 7.98
CA ASP A 83 -20.70 3.97 8.60
C ASP A 83 -20.93 5.08 7.58
N ILE A 84 -20.20 5.07 6.46
CA ILE A 84 -20.39 6.06 5.37
C ILE A 84 -21.82 6.02 4.81
N CYS A 85 -22.41 4.83 4.71
CA CYS A 85 -23.78 4.66 4.24
C CYS A 85 -24.85 4.97 5.32
N GLY A 86 -24.46 5.32 6.53
CA GLY A 86 -25.38 5.58 7.65
C GLY A 86 -26.15 4.34 8.11
N GLN A 87 -25.61 3.14 7.89
CA GLN A 87 -26.22 1.87 8.30
C GLN A 87 -25.86 1.47 9.73
N ILE A 88 -24.74 1.99 10.24
CA ILE A 88 -24.33 1.86 11.64
C ILE A 88 -24.06 3.25 12.22
N ASP A 89 -24.12 3.33 13.53
CA ASP A 89 -23.75 4.49 14.33
C ASP A 89 -22.40 4.26 15.05
N GLU A 90 -22.00 5.18 15.91
CA GLU A 90 -20.78 5.09 16.69
C GLU A 90 -20.70 3.79 17.52
N ALA A 91 -21.83 3.33 18.06
CA ALA A 91 -21.88 2.08 18.80
C ALA A 91 -21.65 0.86 17.89
N GLY A 92 -22.19 0.89 16.66
CA GLY A 92 -21.96 -0.12 15.63
C GLY A 92 -20.49 -0.15 15.17
N LEU A 93 -19.88 1.02 15.03
CA LEU A 93 -18.45 1.13 14.69
C LEU A 93 -17.57 0.57 15.83
N GLN A 94 -17.89 0.89 17.08
CA GLN A 94 -17.18 0.32 18.24
C GLN A 94 -17.32 -1.20 18.31
N ALA A 95 -18.50 -1.74 18.03
CA ALA A 95 -18.70 -3.18 17.98
C ALA A 95 -17.85 -3.87 16.89
N ALA A 96 -17.64 -3.21 15.73
CA ALA A 96 -16.75 -3.71 14.70
C ALA A 96 -15.28 -3.72 15.16
N PHE A 97 -14.81 -2.71 15.90
CA PHE A 97 -13.47 -2.71 16.49
C PHE A 97 -13.30 -3.81 17.55
N ASP A 98 -14.32 -4.05 18.35
CA ASP A 98 -14.31 -5.13 19.34
C ASP A 98 -14.27 -6.50 18.64
N GLN A 99 -15.01 -6.68 17.55
CA GLN A 99 -14.96 -7.86 16.73
C GLN A 99 -13.56 -8.05 16.08
N TRP A 100 -12.96 -6.98 15.58
CA TRP A 100 -11.62 -7.00 15.00
C TRP A 100 -10.59 -7.46 16.03
N ASN A 101 -10.65 -6.91 17.25
CA ASN A 101 -9.78 -7.30 18.34
C ASN A 101 -9.95 -8.78 18.71
N ALA A 102 -11.20 -9.23 18.85
CA ALA A 102 -11.53 -10.62 19.19
C ALA A 102 -11.14 -11.62 18.09
N ARG A 103 -11.14 -11.19 16.80
CA ARG A 103 -10.78 -12.05 15.67
C ARG A 103 -9.25 -12.29 15.55
N GLY A 104 -8.45 -11.60 16.32
CA GLY A 104 -6.99 -11.76 16.33
C GLY A 104 -6.23 -10.45 16.16
N GLY A 105 -6.92 -9.32 15.97
CA GLY A 105 -6.27 -8.03 15.77
C GLY A 105 -5.33 -7.63 16.90
N THR A 106 -5.74 -7.83 18.16
CA THR A 106 -4.88 -7.59 19.31
C THR A 106 -3.61 -8.44 19.26
N GLN A 107 -3.73 -9.73 18.92
CA GLN A 107 -2.57 -10.63 18.83
C GLN A 107 -1.63 -10.23 17.71
N VAL A 108 -2.16 -9.83 16.55
CA VAL A 108 -1.32 -9.29 15.44
C VAL A 108 -0.51 -8.08 15.90
N ILE A 109 -1.13 -7.15 16.65
CA ILE A 109 -0.43 -5.99 17.19
C ILE A 109 0.70 -6.42 18.13
N GLU A 110 0.47 -7.39 19.01
CA GLU A 110 1.47 -7.89 19.94
C GLU A 110 2.64 -8.57 19.21
N GLU A 111 2.35 -9.41 18.23
CA GLU A 111 3.36 -10.09 17.40
C GLU A 111 4.22 -9.08 16.61
N VAL A 112 3.59 -8.12 15.95
CA VAL A 112 4.28 -7.07 15.19
C VAL A 112 5.16 -6.21 16.10
N ASN A 113 4.67 -5.83 17.28
CA ASN A 113 5.46 -5.07 18.25
C ASN A 113 6.66 -5.88 18.78
N ALA A 114 6.50 -7.18 19.01
CA ALA A 114 7.58 -8.05 19.45
C ALA A 114 8.66 -8.19 18.35
N LEU A 115 8.26 -8.39 17.10
CA LEU A 115 9.17 -8.46 15.94
C LEU A 115 9.94 -7.14 15.76
N TYR A 116 9.23 -6.00 15.85
CA TYR A 116 9.85 -4.69 15.79
C TYR A 116 10.87 -4.45 16.90
N ALA A 117 10.52 -4.84 18.13
CA ALA A 117 11.44 -4.70 19.28
C ALA A 117 12.68 -5.57 19.13
N ALA A 118 12.54 -6.80 18.60
CA ALA A 118 13.64 -7.70 18.36
C ALA A 118 14.62 -7.20 17.29
N ASP A 119 14.10 -6.53 16.26
CA ASP A 119 14.91 -5.95 15.18
C ASP A 119 15.68 -4.68 15.61
N LYS A 120 15.23 -4.01 16.67
CA LYS A 120 15.83 -2.80 17.23
C LYS A 120 16.83 -3.07 18.38
N ALA A 121 16.88 -4.29 18.88
CA ALA A 121 17.76 -4.70 19.98
C ALA A 121 19.17 -5.02 19.48
#